data_4bb495f9497d394a00a7e1dac176b3dc
#
_entry.id   4bb495f9497d394a00a7e1dac176b3dc
#
_cell.length_a   1.000
_cell.length_b   1.000
_cell.length_c   1.000
_cell.angle_alpha   90.00
_cell.angle_beta   90.00
_cell.angle_gamma   90.00
#
_symmetry.space_group_name_H-M   'P 1'
#
loop_
_entity.id
_entity.type
_entity.pdbx_description
1 polymer ?
#
loop_
_entity_poly.entity_id
_entity_poly.type
_entity_poly.pdbx_seq_one_letter_code
_entity_poly.pdbx_strand_id
1 'polypeptide(L)'
;MTRYDRISKRAACGASMVEFLLVSPFALLLVLGIVQLGLMFVAKQIVNEAAFVAARAGAVDHARVATMKSSLVSALIPFYQDTTTTNDLRRLGTAWAKSEFDLVQPWNLSVQVLNPGPAAFADFGLTDASHQTYIPNDSLEYRTHTYQGPQSRESIQDANVLKIRVAYAYELKVPLMKTVFKSVMCGGDSGVDAFGRGGWLSLLSGFASVQECLQYYERGRVPIVTYATVQMQSPAWPG
;
A
#
# COMPACT_ATOMS: atom_id res chain seq x y z
N MET A 1 42.09 -59.08 31.79
CA MET A 1 42.70 -57.78 31.42
C MET A 1 42.05 -57.20 30.22
N THR A 2 41.47 -56.11 30.38
CA THR A 2 40.51 -55.33 29.68
C THR A 2 40.87 -54.99 28.25
N ARG A 3 40.04 -55.45 27.32
CA ARG A 3 39.93 -54.95 25.97
C ARG A 3 38.64 -54.10 25.91
N TYR A 4 38.76 -52.82 26.19
CA TYR A 4 37.64 -51.89 26.11
C TYR A 4 37.89 -50.81 25.05
N ASP A 5 36.90 -50.66 24.18
CA ASP A 5 36.54 -49.49 23.38
C ASP A 5 37.53 -48.89 22.38
N ARG A 6 37.36 -49.34 21.17
CA ARG A 6 37.61 -48.53 19.98
C ARG A 6 36.49 -48.68 18.96
N ILE A 7 35.27 -48.51 19.44
CA ILE A 7 34.07 -48.43 18.58
C ILE A 7 33.34 -47.11 18.95
N SER A 8 33.34 -46.15 18.10
CA SER A 8 32.33 -45.13 17.93
C SER A 8 32.81 -43.72 17.58
N LYS A 9 33.86 -43.54 16.83
CA LYS A 9 34.16 -42.18 16.32
C LYS A 9 33.91 -41.95 14.82
N ARG A 10 33.42 -42.97 14.09
CA ARG A 10 33.23 -42.84 12.63
C ARG A 10 31.81 -42.63 12.15
N ALA A 11 30.79 -42.71 13.03
CA ALA A 11 29.38 -42.57 12.65
C ALA A 11 28.83 -41.12 12.70
N ALA A 12 29.57 -40.20 13.31
CA ALA A 12 29.04 -38.84 13.56
C ALA A 12 29.19 -37.85 12.37
N CYS A 13 30.12 -38.08 11.42
CA CYS A 13 30.38 -37.14 10.33
C CYS A 13 29.33 -37.18 9.19
N GLY A 14 28.67 -38.31 8.98
CA GLY A 14 27.67 -38.45 7.90
C GLY A 14 26.28 -37.91 8.27
N ALA A 15 25.89 -38.04 9.53
CA ALA A 15 24.58 -37.58 10.01
C ALA A 15 24.47 -36.05 10.01
N SER A 16 25.52 -35.32 10.41
CA SER A 16 25.51 -33.85 10.46
C SER A 16 25.44 -33.20 9.06
N MET A 17 26.00 -33.83 8.03
CA MET A 17 25.93 -33.32 6.66
C MET A 17 24.53 -33.44 6.08
N VAL A 18 23.83 -34.54 6.33
CA VAL A 18 22.44 -34.76 5.88
C VAL A 18 21.50 -33.81 6.65
N GLU A 19 21.70 -33.65 7.94
CA GLU A 19 20.94 -32.75 8.78
C GLU A 19 21.09 -31.29 8.31
N PHE A 20 22.32 -30.85 8.02
CA PHE A 20 22.55 -29.51 7.44
C PHE A 20 21.87 -29.34 6.09
N LEU A 21 21.91 -30.33 5.19
CA LEU A 21 21.24 -30.26 3.89
C LEU A 21 19.70 -30.13 4.01
N LEU A 22 19.11 -30.74 5.04
CA LEU A 22 17.69 -30.64 5.29
C LEU A 22 17.29 -29.29 5.92
N VAL A 23 18.09 -28.77 6.84
CA VAL A 23 17.78 -27.53 7.58
C VAL A 23 18.12 -26.27 6.77
N SER A 24 19.20 -26.31 5.97
CA SER A 24 19.72 -25.16 5.23
C SER A 24 18.68 -24.46 4.32
N PRO A 25 17.86 -25.16 3.51
CA PRO A 25 16.85 -24.49 2.67
C PRO A 25 15.80 -23.73 3.48
N PHE A 26 15.38 -24.30 4.62
CA PHE A 26 14.40 -23.63 5.50
C PHE A 26 15.00 -22.39 6.16
N ALA A 27 16.24 -22.49 6.64
CA ALA A 27 16.96 -21.36 7.20
C ALA A 27 17.16 -20.25 6.16
N LEU A 28 17.52 -20.61 4.92
CA LEU A 28 17.66 -19.66 3.82
C LEU A 28 16.33 -18.97 3.49
N LEU A 29 15.23 -19.72 3.37
CA LEU A 29 13.89 -19.17 3.14
C LEU A 29 13.47 -18.23 4.26
N LEU A 30 13.76 -18.57 5.50
CA LEU A 30 13.46 -17.72 6.66
C LEU A 30 14.21 -16.40 6.58
N VAL A 31 15.52 -16.42 6.30
CA VAL A 31 16.32 -15.20 6.16
C VAL A 31 15.81 -14.34 5.00
N LEU A 32 15.55 -14.94 3.82
CA LEU A 32 14.99 -14.23 2.67
C LEU A 32 13.61 -13.64 3.00
N GLY A 33 12.79 -14.34 3.77
CA GLY A 33 11.48 -13.87 4.24
C GLY A 33 11.60 -12.65 5.15
N ILE A 34 12.52 -12.67 6.11
CA ILE A 34 12.79 -11.53 7.02
C ILE A 34 13.25 -10.31 6.21
N VAL A 35 14.16 -10.48 5.26
CA VAL A 35 14.62 -9.40 4.38
C VAL A 35 13.46 -8.82 3.57
N GLN A 36 12.63 -9.68 2.97
CA GLN A 36 11.47 -9.23 2.19
C GLN A 36 10.45 -8.47 3.04
N LEU A 37 10.16 -8.94 4.25
CA LEU A 37 9.27 -8.24 5.19
C LEU A 37 9.83 -6.89 5.59
N GLY A 38 11.14 -6.79 5.84
CA GLY A 38 11.81 -5.52 6.11
C GLY A 38 11.66 -4.51 4.97
N LEU A 39 11.88 -4.98 3.72
CA LEU A 39 11.68 -4.14 2.53
C LEU A 39 10.23 -3.70 2.35
N MET A 40 9.26 -4.57 2.63
CA MET A 40 7.83 -4.22 2.58
C MET A 40 7.46 -3.21 3.66
N PHE A 41 8.05 -3.31 4.85
CA PHE A 41 7.82 -2.34 5.92
C PHE A 41 8.34 -0.95 5.53
N VAL A 42 9.54 -0.86 4.99
CA VAL A 42 10.09 0.41 4.46
C VAL A 42 9.21 0.96 3.35
N ALA A 43 8.78 0.10 2.42
CA ALA A 43 7.87 0.48 1.35
C ALA A 43 6.54 1.05 1.89
N LYS A 44 5.96 0.43 2.92
CA LYS A 44 4.76 0.91 3.59
C LYS A 44 4.94 2.32 4.17
N GLN A 45 6.08 2.60 4.78
CA GLN A 45 6.38 3.94 5.32
C GLN A 45 6.46 5.00 4.22
N ILE A 46 7.14 4.69 3.11
CA ILE A 46 7.24 5.61 1.98
C ILE A 46 5.86 5.87 1.34
N VAL A 47 5.04 4.82 1.18
CA VAL A 47 3.69 4.97 0.63
C VAL A 47 2.77 5.76 1.58
N ASN A 48 2.91 5.60 2.90
CA ASN A 48 2.19 6.41 3.87
C ASN A 48 2.54 7.89 3.75
N GLU A 49 3.81 8.22 3.66
CA GLU A 49 4.27 9.60 3.47
C GLU A 49 3.79 10.17 2.12
N ALA A 50 3.91 9.39 1.05
CA ALA A 50 3.43 9.79 -0.27
C ALA A 50 1.91 10.05 -0.27
N ALA A 51 1.13 9.23 0.42
CA ALA A 51 -0.31 9.43 0.55
C ALA A 51 -0.64 10.71 1.32
N PHE A 52 0.13 11.03 2.36
CA PHE A 52 -0.04 12.29 3.10
C PHE A 52 0.29 13.51 2.24
N VAL A 53 1.37 13.47 1.46
CA VAL A 53 1.72 14.53 0.50
C VAL A 53 0.62 14.71 -0.53
N ALA A 54 0.07 13.61 -1.08
CA ALA A 54 -1.02 13.65 -2.04
C ALA A 54 -2.31 14.23 -1.42
N ALA A 55 -2.64 13.84 -0.18
CA ALA A 55 -3.81 14.38 0.53
C ALA A 55 -3.66 15.89 0.75
N ARG A 56 -2.49 16.37 1.13
CA ARG A 56 -2.22 17.82 1.28
C ARG A 56 -2.37 18.58 -0.05
N ALA A 57 -1.85 18.02 -1.14
CA ALA A 57 -2.01 18.61 -2.45
C ALA A 57 -3.49 18.67 -2.87
N GLY A 58 -4.26 17.60 -2.61
CA GLY A 58 -5.70 17.57 -2.87
C GLY A 58 -6.48 18.55 -1.99
N ALA A 59 -6.10 18.72 -0.72
CA ALA A 59 -6.76 19.64 0.20
C ALA A 59 -6.66 21.12 -0.23
N VAL A 60 -5.62 21.47 -0.97
CA VAL A 60 -5.41 22.82 -1.54
C VAL A 60 -6.08 22.98 -2.90
N ASP A 61 -6.20 21.90 -3.67
CA ASP A 61 -6.74 21.90 -5.04
C ASP A 61 -8.08 21.15 -5.14
N HIS A 62 -9.05 21.55 -4.34
CA HIS A 62 -10.47 21.17 -4.45
C HIS A 62 -10.75 19.66 -4.43
N ALA A 63 -9.91 18.87 -3.77
CA ALA A 63 -9.96 17.40 -3.75
C ALA A 63 -9.82 16.73 -5.13
N ARG A 64 -9.15 17.37 -6.08
CA ARG A 64 -8.95 16.82 -7.43
C ARG A 64 -8.07 15.59 -7.42
N VAL A 65 -8.59 14.47 -7.91
CA VAL A 65 -7.89 13.20 -7.99
C VAL A 65 -6.65 13.29 -8.89
N ALA A 66 -6.69 14.09 -9.95
CA ALA A 66 -5.55 14.29 -10.86
C ALA A 66 -4.33 14.89 -10.14
N THR A 67 -4.55 15.94 -9.34
CA THR A 67 -3.50 16.60 -8.56
C THR A 67 -2.94 15.68 -7.48
N MET A 68 -3.81 14.92 -6.81
CA MET A 68 -3.38 13.92 -5.83
C MET A 68 -2.52 12.83 -6.48
N LYS A 69 -2.91 12.32 -7.67
CA LYS A 69 -2.11 11.33 -8.40
C LYS A 69 -0.76 11.87 -8.82
N SER A 70 -0.67 13.08 -9.38
CA SER A 70 0.61 13.66 -9.80
C SER A 70 1.55 13.89 -8.63
N SER A 71 1.04 14.37 -7.50
CA SER A 71 1.81 14.54 -6.27
C SER A 71 2.29 13.19 -5.71
N LEU A 72 1.45 12.15 -5.79
CA LEU A 72 1.79 10.81 -5.37
C LEU A 72 2.88 10.19 -6.23
N VAL A 73 2.79 10.33 -7.57
CA VAL A 73 3.83 9.90 -8.51
C VAL A 73 5.17 10.54 -8.15
N SER A 74 5.17 11.84 -7.92
CA SER A 74 6.38 12.57 -7.53
C SER A 74 6.96 12.08 -6.19
N ALA A 75 6.12 11.80 -5.20
CA ALA A 75 6.53 11.31 -3.90
C ALA A 75 7.05 9.86 -3.93
N LEU A 76 6.67 9.06 -4.94
CA LEU A 76 7.10 7.68 -5.12
C LEU A 76 8.36 7.53 -6.00
N ILE A 77 8.90 8.62 -6.57
CA ILE A 77 10.15 8.60 -7.37
C ILE A 77 11.30 7.83 -6.68
N PRO A 78 11.52 7.91 -5.34
CA PRO A 78 12.58 7.16 -4.69
C PRO A 78 12.57 5.65 -4.93
N PHE A 79 11.42 5.03 -5.18
CA PHE A 79 11.33 3.61 -5.53
C PHE A 79 11.93 3.25 -6.89
N TYR A 80 12.02 4.22 -7.79
CA TYR A 80 12.43 4.05 -9.18
C TYR A 80 13.85 4.52 -9.44
N GLN A 81 14.53 5.08 -8.42
CA GLN A 81 15.90 5.54 -8.57
C GLN A 81 16.89 4.39 -8.71
N ASP A 82 17.76 4.49 -9.70
CA ASP A 82 18.88 3.58 -9.88
C ASP A 82 20.13 4.17 -9.23
N THR A 83 20.60 3.54 -8.16
CA THR A 83 21.77 3.98 -7.39
C THR A 83 23.10 3.72 -8.12
N THR A 84 23.10 2.97 -9.22
CA THR A 84 24.31 2.67 -9.99
C THR A 84 24.71 3.79 -10.96
N THR A 85 23.78 4.69 -11.28
CA THR A 85 24.01 5.81 -12.20
C THR A 85 24.67 6.98 -11.45
N THR A 86 25.86 7.40 -11.91
CA THR A 86 26.65 8.49 -11.31
C THR A 86 26.13 9.91 -11.66
N ASN A 87 25.37 10.05 -12.73
CA ASN A 87 24.82 11.34 -13.16
C ASN A 87 23.43 11.56 -12.51
N ASP A 88 23.36 12.50 -11.59
CA ASP A 88 22.17 12.78 -10.79
C ASP A 88 20.95 13.24 -11.62
N LEU A 89 21.15 14.10 -12.62
CA LEU A 89 20.06 14.56 -13.48
C LEU A 89 19.48 13.41 -14.31
N ARG A 90 20.35 12.58 -14.86
CA ARG A 90 19.93 11.40 -15.63
C ARG A 90 19.22 10.38 -14.74
N ARG A 91 19.73 10.15 -13.52
CA ARG A 91 19.12 9.26 -12.53
C ARG A 91 17.72 9.71 -12.18
N LEU A 92 17.54 11.01 -11.87
CA LEU A 92 16.25 11.57 -11.53
C LEU A 92 15.28 11.55 -12.72
N GLY A 93 15.73 11.96 -13.90
CA GLY A 93 14.91 11.96 -15.13
C GLY A 93 14.42 10.56 -15.51
N THR A 94 15.31 9.55 -15.44
CA THR A 94 14.92 8.16 -15.73
C THR A 94 13.99 7.58 -14.65
N ALA A 95 14.19 7.92 -13.38
CA ALA A 95 13.31 7.51 -12.30
C ALA A 95 11.92 8.13 -12.46
N TRP A 96 11.84 9.40 -12.79
CA TRP A 96 10.57 10.08 -13.04
C TRP A 96 9.82 9.45 -14.23
N ALA A 97 10.49 9.26 -15.37
CA ALA A 97 9.87 8.64 -16.54
C ALA A 97 9.36 7.20 -16.24
N LYS A 98 10.14 6.41 -15.50
CA LYS A 98 9.71 5.06 -15.08
C LYS A 98 8.53 5.12 -14.12
N SER A 99 8.52 6.03 -13.14
CA SER A 99 7.42 6.18 -12.20
C SER A 99 6.14 6.59 -12.91
N GLU A 100 6.20 7.55 -13.80
CA GLU A 100 5.06 8.00 -14.59
C GLU A 100 4.46 6.86 -15.40
N PHE A 101 5.30 6.14 -16.16
CA PHE A 101 4.87 5.02 -16.98
C PHE A 101 4.24 3.87 -16.16
N ASP A 102 4.84 3.52 -15.02
CA ASP A 102 4.35 2.41 -14.18
C ASP A 102 3.08 2.79 -13.41
N LEU A 103 3.01 4.02 -12.89
CA LEU A 103 1.92 4.47 -12.02
C LEU A 103 0.68 4.99 -12.78
N VAL A 104 0.79 5.28 -14.07
CA VAL A 104 -0.38 5.55 -14.94
C VAL A 104 -1.29 4.34 -15.05
N GLN A 105 -0.74 3.12 -14.90
CA GLN A 105 -1.53 1.90 -14.94
C GLN A 105 -2.48 1.81 -13.73
N PRO A 106 -3.81 1.69 -13.94
CA PRO A 106 -4.80 1.76 -12.85
C PRO A 106 -4.69 0.64 -11.82
N TRP A 107 -4.07 -0.49 -12.19
CA TRP A 107 -3.82 -1.60 -11.26
C TRP A 107 -2.55 -1.42 -10.42
N ASN A 108 -1.65 -0.50 -10.77
CA ASN A 108 -0.44 -0.23 -10.01
C ASN A 108 -0.63 0.86 -8.97
N LEU A 109 -1.50 1.81 -9.25
CA LEU A 109 -1.81 2.91 -8.37
C LEU A 109 -3.27 3.28 -8.46
N SER A 110 -3.97 3.25 -7.34
CA SER A 110 -5.33 3.78 -7.24
C SER A 110 -5.43 4.79 -6.10
N VAL A 111 -6.13 5.87 -6.36
CA VAL A 111 -6.47 6.91 -5.39
C VAL A 111 -7.99 7.04 -5.37
N GLN A 112 -8.57 6.88 -4.19
CA GLN A 112 -10.00 7.02 -3.96
C GLN A 112 -10.24 8.06 -2.87
N VAL A 113 -11.12 9.01 -3.14
CA VAL A 113 -11.62 9.95 -2.14
C VAL A 113 -12.73 9.22 -1.37
N LEU A 114 -12.55 9.08 -0.07
CA LEU A 114 -13.52 8.47 0.82
C LEU A 114 -14.40 9.52 1.49
N ASN A 115 -13.83 10.68 1.79
CA ASN A 115 -14.51 11.84 2.32
C ASN A 115 -13.95 13.12 1.67
N PRO A 116 -14.80 14.08 1.22
CA PRO A 116 -16.26 14.04 1.21
C PRO A 116 -16.82 13.01 0.22
N GLY A 117 -17.83 12.28 0.67
CA GLY A 117 -18.57 11.32 -0.16
C GLY A 117 -19.78 11.96 -0.90
N PRO A 118 -20.42 11.24 -1.83
CA PRO A 118 -21.61 11.75 -2.55
C PRO A 118 -22.74 12.21 -1.64
N ALA A 119 -22.93 11.56 -0.50
CA ALA A 119 -23.93 11.93 0.50
C ALA A 119 -23.61 13.29 1.14
N ALA A 120 -22.33 13.60 1.39
CA ALA A 120 -21.92 14.89 1.92
C ALA A 120 -22.17 16.03 0.91
N PHE A 121 -21.96 15.78 -0.39
CA PHE A 121 -22.31 16.73 -1.44
C PHE A 121 -23.83 16.93 -1.57
N ALA A 122 -24.64 15.90 -1.34
CA ALA A 122 -26.10 16.03 -1.34
C ALA A 122 -26.63 16.87 -0.16
N ASP A 123 -25.97 16.77 1.01
CA ASP A 123 -26.39 17.50 2.22
C ASP A 123 -25.85 18.93 2.30
N PHE A 124 -24.60 19.16 1.88
CA PHE A 124 -23.88 20.41 2.06
C PHE A 124 -23.43 21.09 0.76
N GLY A 125 -23.69 20.46 -0.38
CA GLY A 125 -23.29 20.99 -1.68
C GLY A 125 -24.05 22.28 -2.04
N LEU A 126 -23.31 23.31 -2.40
CA LEU A 126 -23.84 24.55 -3.00
C LEU A 126 -23.47 24.54 -4.48
N THR A 127 -24.31 25.19 -5.29
CA THR A 127 -24.06 25.34 -6.73
C THR A 127 -23.57 26.75 -7.00
N ASP A 128 -22.45 26.86 -7.67
CA ASP A 128 -21.84 28.12 -8.09
C ASP A 128 -22.55 28.65 -9.37
N ALA A 129 -22.19 29.88 -9.77
CA ALA A 129 -22.69 30.52 -10.99
C ALA A 129 -22.34 29.75 -12.28
N SER A 130 -21.32 28.91 -12.25
CA SER A 130 -20.92 27.99 -13.33
C SER A 130 -21.62 26.61 -13.28
N HIS A 131 -22.64 26.45 -12.44
CA HIS A 131 -23.39 25.20 -12.20
C HIS A 131 -22.51 24.06 -11.63
N GLN A 132 -21.38 24.39 -11.02
CA GLN A 132 -20.52 23.41 -10.36
C GLN A 132 -20.91 23.28 -8.89
N THR A 133 -21.14 22.05 -8.43
CA THR A 133 -21.43 21.78 -7.02
C THR A 133 -20.13 21.81 -6.22
N TYR A 134 -20.14 22.40 -5.04
CA TYR A 134 -18.99 22.44 -4.13
C TYR A 134 -19.46 22.44 -2.68
N ILE A 135 -18.63 21.89 -1.77
CA ILE A 135 -18.85 22.01 -0.33
C ILE A 135 -18.08 23.25 0.15
N PRO A 136 -18.76 24.25 0.76
CA PRO A 136 -18.11 25.48 1.22
C PRO A 136 -17.15 25.18 2.38
N ASN A 137 -15.98 25.82 2.36
CA ASN A 137 -14.92 25.71 3.35
C ASN A 137 -14.78 26.99 4.21
N ASP A 138 -15.53 28.01 3.88
CA ASP A 138 -15.49 29.29 4.58
C ASP A 138 -16.28 29.26 5.90
N SER A 139 -15.77 29.99 6.90
CA SER A 139 -16.46 30.23 8.16
C SER A 139 -16.89 28.98 8.93
N LEU A 140 -16.14 27.88 8.81
CA LEU A 140 -16.47 26.58 9.45
C LEU A 140 -16.57 26.69 10.98
N GLU A 141 -15.77 27.55 11.60
CA GLU A 141 -15.75 27.78 13.05
C GLU A 141 -17.04 28.41 13.58
N TYR A 142 -17.76 29.17 12.75
CA TYR A 142 -19.02 29.81 13.12
C TYR A 142 -20.24 28.94 12.78
N ARG A 143 -20.06 27.79 12.12
CA ARG A 143 -21.16 26.90 11.77
C ARG A 143 -21.42 25.91 12.89
N THR A 144 -22.69 25.57 13.08
CA THR A 144 -23.13 24.67 14.15
C THR A 144 -22.62 23.25 13.95
N HIS A 145 -21.84 22.75 14.93
CA HIS A 145 -21.31 21.35 14.92
C HIS A 145 -22.41 20.31 15.20
N THR A 146 -23.51 20.67 15.79
CA THR A 146 -24.60 19.75 16.15
C THR A 146 -25.49 19.38 14.97
N TYR A 147 -25.45 20.14 13.87
CA TYR A 147 -26.21 19.81 12.69
C TYR A 147 -25.49 18.72 11.89
N GLN A 148 -26.17 17.61 11.73
CA GLN A 148 -25.72 16.49 10.90
C GLN A 148 -26.59 16.40 9.65
N GLY A 149 -25.96 16.19 8.50
CA GLY A 149 -26.66 15.98 7.25
C GLY A 149 -27.53 14.71 7.29
N PRO A 150 -28.74 14.75 6.75
CA PRO A 150 -29.68 13.62 6.82
C PRO A 150 -29.19 12.39 6.06
N GLN A 151 -28.37 12.54 5.02
CA GLN A 151 -27.85 11.45 4.19
C GLN A 151 -26.45 11.01 4.62
N SER A 152 -25.55 11.96 4.86
CA SER A 152 -24.16 11.68 5.26
C SER A 152 -24.02 11.33 6.73
N ARG A 153 -24.89 11.85 7.60
CA ARG A 153 -24.78 11.80 9.07
C ARG A 153 -23.50 12.44 9.61
N GLU A 154 -22.93 13.33 8.83
CA GLU A 154 -21.70 14.06 9.14
C GLU A 154 -22.05 15.53 9.39
N SER A 155 -21.18 16.24 10.14
CA SER A 155 -21.25 17.70 10.22
C SER A 155 -20.58 18.33 9.00
N ILE A 156 -20.83 19.63 8.76
CA ILE A 156 -20.13 20.33 7.66
C ILE A 156 -18.61 20.40 7.92
N GLN A 157 -18.20 20.40 9.18
CA GLN A 157 -16.79 20.34 9.55
C GLN A 157 -16.16 18.99 9.18
N ASP A 158 -16.87 17.88 9.42
CA ASP A 158 -16.43 16.55 9.02
C ASP A 158 -16.40 16.39 7.50
N ALA A 159 -17.40 16.93 6.80
CA ALA A 159 -17.44 16.96 5.33
C ALA A 159 -16.28 17.76 4.70
N ASN A 160 -15.67 18.68 5.46
CA ASN A 160 -14.47 19.43 5.06
C ASN A 160 -13.15 18.75 5.48
N VAL A 161 -13.19 17.48 5.85
CA VAL A 161 -12.01 16.65 6.09
C VAL A 161 -11.79 15.74 4.88
N LEU A 162 -10.71 15.96 4.13
CA LEU A 162 -10.35 15.10 3.03
C LEU A 162 -9.76 13.79 3.56
N LYS A 163 -10.40 12.67 3.26
CA LYS A 163 -9.90 11.33 3.53
C LYS A 163 -9.73 10.57 2.23
N ILE A 164 -8.50 10.14 1.97
CA ILE A 164 -8.18 9.36 0.77
C ILE A 164 -7.70 7.97 1.12
N ARG A 165 -7.98 7.03 0.25
CA ARG A 165 -7.43 5.68 0.23
C ARG A 165 -6.50 5.58 -0.96
N VAL A 166 -5.25 5.19 -0.69
CA VAL A 166 -4.24 4.94 -1.72
C VAL A 166 -3.90 3.46 -1.70
N ALA A 167 -3.92 2.82 -2.86
CA ALA A 167 -3.43 1.46 -3.02
C ALA A 167 -2.30 1.48 -4.07
N TYR A 168 -1.13 1.03 -3.66
CA TYR A 168 0.08 0.95 -4.46
C TYR A 168 0.55 -0.50 -4.61
N ALA A 169 0.79 -0.94 -5.83
CA ALA A 169 1.26 -2.29 -6.14
C ALA A 169 2.79 -2.38 -6.02
N TYR A 170 3.28 -2.71 -4.83
CA TYR A 170 4.70 -2.87 -4.56
C TYR A 170 5.28 -4.13 -5.19
N GLU A 171 6.37 -4.01 -5.93
CA GLU A 171 7.08 -5.13 -6.54
C GLU A 171 7.97 -5.86 -5.52
N LEU A 172 7.78 -7.18 -5.39
CA LEU A 172 8.61 -8.01 -4.54
C LEU A 172 10.03 -8.12 -5.12
N LYS A 173 11.03 -7.73 -4.34
CA LYS A 173 12.44 -7.65 -4.79
C LYS A 173 13.23 -8.93 -4.54
N VAL A 174 12.87 -9.72 -3.52
CA VAL A 174 13.59 -10.93 -3.13
C VAL A 174 13.16 -12.11 -4.00
N PRO A 175 14.10 -12.86 -4.62
CA PRO A 175 13.76 -14.05 -5.40
C PRO A 175 13.07 -15.10 -4.53
N LEU A 176 12.30 -15.99 -5.13
CA LEU A 176 11.48 -17.05 -4.50
C LEU A 176 10.30 -16.50 -3.67
N MET A 177 10.38 -15.28 -3.11
CA MET A 177 9.30 -14.73 -2.28
C MET A 177 8.02 -14.49 -3.07
N LYS A 178 8.08 -14.23 -4.38
CA LYS A 178 6.87 -14.13 -5.23
C LYS A 178 6.01 -15.39 -5.14
N THR A 179 6.62 -16.56 -5.24
CA THR A 179 5.92 -17.86 -5.16
C THR A 179 5.39 -18.11 -3.75
N VAL A 180 6.21 -17.86 -2.73
CA VAL A 180 5.81 -18.03 -1.33
C VAL A 180 4.63 -17.12 -0.98
N PHE A 181 4.70 -15.84 -1.30
CA PHE A 181 3.60 -14.92 -1.05
C PHE A 181 2.34 -15.28 -1.84
N LYS A 182 2.47 -15.67 -3.13
CA LYS A 182 1.33 -16.14 -3.92
C LYS A 182 0.65 -17.33 -3.27
N SER A 183 1.41 -18.35 -2.84
CA SER A 183 0.84 -19.56 -2.24
C SER A 183 0.21 -19.32 -0.87
N VAL A 184 0.80 -18.41 -0.05
CA VAL A 184 0.29 -18.11 1.29
C VAL A 184 -0.90 -17.15 1.26
N MET A 185 -0.86 -16.15 0.37
CA MET A 185 -1.88 -15.09 0.36
C MET A 185 -3.07 -15.40 -0.56
N CYS A 186 -2.87 -16.14 -1.65
CA CYS A 186 -3.91 -16.42 -2.64
C CYS A 186 -4.25 -17.93 -2.75
N GLY A 187 -3.62 -18.78 -1.95
CA GLY A 187 -3.74 -20.25 -2.03
C GLY A 187 -5.03 -20.82 -1.44
N GLY A 188 -6.19 -20.28 -1.81
CA GLY A 188 -7.49 -20.70 -1.28
C GLY A 188 -7.96 -22.12 -1.65
N ASP A 189 -7.26 -22.84 -2.54
CA ASP A 189 -7.62 -24.20 -2.96
C ASP A 189 -6.81 -25.31 -2.26
N SER A 190 -5.83 -24.96 -1.43
CA SER A 190 -4.89 -25.92 -0.83
C SER A 190 -4.98 -26.01 0.69
N GLY A 191 -6.16 -25.89 1.29
CA GLY A 191 -6.37 -26.20 2.71
C GLY A 191 -5.74 -25.22 3.71
N VAL A 192 -5.24 -24.08 3.29
CA VAL A 192 -4.72 -23.00 4.16
C VAL A 192 -5.78 -21.91 4.33
N ASP A 193 -7.03 -22.31 4.47
CA ASP A 193 -8.18 -21.41 4.71
C ASP A 193 -8.05 -20.57 5.99
N ALA A 194 -7.15 -20.96 6.89
CA ALA A 194 -6.90 -20.26 8.15
C ALA A 194 -6.28 -18.86 7.97
N PHE A 195 -5.63 -18.58 6.84
CA PHE A 195 -4.97 -17.30 6.58
C PHE A 195 -5.68 -16.43 5.54
N GLY A 196 -6.56 -17.01 4.70
CA GLY A 196 -7.12 -16.32 3.52
C GLY A 196 -8.48 -15.65 3.71
N ARG A 197 -9.32 -16.10 4.65
CA ARG A 197 -10.74 -15.69 4.72
C ARG A 197 -11.17 -14.94 5.98
N GLY A 198 -10.30 -14.38 6.73
CA GLY A 198 -10.64 -13.64 7.96
C GLY A 198 -9.47 -13.51 8.92
N GLY A 199 -8.29 -13.92 8.49
CA GLY A 199 -7.07 -13.76 9.27
C GLY A 199 -6.61 -12.30 9.33
N TRP A 200 -5.79 -11.98 10.31
CA TRP A 200 -5.18 -10.67 10.49
C TRP A 200 -4.44 -10.12 9.24
N LEU A 201 -4.03 -10.99 8.30
CA LEU A 201 -3.43 -10.61 7.03
C LEU A 201 -4.44 -10.00 6.03
N SER A 202 -5.71 -10.37 6.08
CA SER A 202 -6.74 -9.74 5.24
C SER A 202 -6.97 -8.29 5.65
N LEU A 203 -6.78 -7.97 6.93
CA LEU A 203 -6.80 -6.59 7.45
C LEU A 203 -5.61 -5.76 6.94
N LEU A 204 -4.48 -6.40 6.64
CA LEU A 204 -3.29 -5.73 6.10
C LEU A 204 -3.35 -5.53 4.57
N SER A 205 -4.00 -6.45 3.86
CA SER A 205 -4.02 -6.46 2.39
C SER A 205 -5.19 -5.68 1.78
N GLY A 206 -6.30 -5.53 2.50
CA GLY A 206 -7.48 -4.79 2.01
C GLY A 206 -8.11 -5.39 0.75
N PHE A 207 -7.92 -6.70 0.48
CA PHE A 207 -8.52 -7.36 -0.67
C PHE A 207 -10.02 -7.62 -0.46
N ALA A 208 -10.81 -7.21 -1.42
CA ALA A 208 -12.24 -7.51 -1.46
C ALA A 208 -12.54 -8.89 -2.06
N SER A 209 -11.64 -9.43 -2.90
CA SER A 209 -11.85 -10.70 -3.60
C SER A 209 -10.56 -11.47 -3.87
N VAL A 210 -10.66 -12.80 -4.01
CA VAL A 210 -9.55 -13.69 -4.42
C VAL A 210 -9.03 -13.32 -5.81
N GLN A 211 -9.88 -12.80 -6.68
CA GLN A 211 -9.54 -12.41 -8.03
C GLN A 211 -8.63 -11.17 -8.07
N GLU A 212 -8.84 -10.21 -7.18
CA GLU A 212 -7.93 -9.08 -6.99
C GLU A 212 -6.58 -9.53 -6.45
N CYS A 213 -6.59 -10.49 -5.52
CA CYS A 213 -5.36 -11.08 -4.98
C CYS A 213 -4.51 -11.69 -6.10
N LEU A 214 -5.07 -12.56 -6.93
CA LEU A 214 -4.35 -13.22 -8.02
C LEU A 214 -3.79 -12.20 -9.02
N GLN A 215 -4.55 -11.16 -9.34
CA GLN A 215 -4.14 -10.13 -10.29
C GLN A 215 -2.85 -9.40 -9.88
N TYR A 216 -2.65 -9.15 -8.59
CA TYR A 216 -1.43 -8.54 -8.08
C TYR A 216 -0.27 -9.55 -8.03
N TYR A 217 -0.50 -10.73 -7.44
CA TYR A 217 0.58 -11.70 -7.20
C TYR A 217 1.08 -12.40 -8.47
N GLU A 218 0.25 -12.55 -9.51
CA GLU A 218 0.71 -13.04 -10.81
C GLU A 218 1.75 -12.12 -11.44
N ARG A 219 1.61 -10.81 -11.21
CA ARG A 219 2.58 -9.81 -11.65
C ARG A 219 3.77 -9.66 -10.69
N GLY A 220 3.84 -10.47 -9.63
CA GLY A 220 4.87 -10.39 -8.59
C GLY A 220 4.81 -9.13 -7.75
N ARG A 221 3.61 -8.54 -7.60
CA ARG A 221 3.36 -7.34 -6.81
C ARG A 221 2.47 -7.64 -5.61
N VAL A 222 2.58 -6.82 -4.59
CA VAL A 222 1.74 -6.88 -3.37
C VAL A 222 1.10 -5.51 -3.18
N PRO A 223 -0.22 -5.40 -2.99
CA PRO A 223 -0.85 -4.11 -2.74
C PRO A 223 -0.53 -3.63 -1.33
N ILE A 224 -0.03 -2.41 -1.27
CA ILE A 224 0.14 -1.66 -0.03
C ILE A 224 -0.98 -0.63 0.01
N VAL A 225 -1.94 -0.84 0.92
CA VAL A 225 -3.06 0.09 1.13
C VAL A 225 -2.73 1.02 2.28
N THR A 226 -2.98 2.31 2.08
CA THR A 226 -2.82 3.35 3.09
C THR A 226 -3.95 4.37 3.03
N TYR A 227 -4.15 5.06 4.13
CA TYR A 227 -5.14 6.12 4.27
C TYR A 227 -4.43 7.39 4.74
N ALA A 228 -4.85 8.52 4.18
CA ALA A 228 -4.42 9.82 4.65
C ALA A 228 -5.65 10.70 4.89
N THR A 229 -5.61 11.48 5.97
CA THR A 229 -6.69 12.36 6.37
C THR A 229 -6.10 13.75 6.63
N VAL A 230 -6.63 14.76 5.95
CA VAL A 230 -6.18 16.16 6.04
C VAL A 230 -7.39 17.07 5.98
N GLN A 231 -7.37 18.17 6.72
CA GLN A 231 -8.42 19.18 6.62
C GLN A 231 -8.33 19.92 5.30
N MET A 232 -9.47 20.13 4.63
CA MET A 232 -9.56 20.90 3.39
C MET A 232 -9.18 22.35 3.63
N GLN A 233 -8.43 22.92 2.70
CA GLN A 233 -8.05 24.34 2.66
C GLN A 233 -8.70 25.08 1.51
N SER A 234 -9.40 24.35 0.65
CA SER A 234 -10.20 24.86 -0.46
C SER A 234 -11.57 24.19 -0.47
N PRO A 235 -12.60 24.78 -1.07
CA PRO A 235 -13.90 24.12 -1.25
C PRO A 235 -13.75 22.80 -1.99
N ALA A 236 -14.38 21.71 -1.53
CA ALA A 236 -14.32 20.42 -2.18
C ALA A 236 -15.23 20.38 -3.41
N TRP A 237 -14.73 19.81 -4.52
CA TRP A 237 -15.52 19.54 -5.71
C TRP A 237 -15.76 18.01 -5.85
N PRO A 238 -16.91 17.60 -6.42
CA PRO A 238 -17.13 16.19 -6.72
C PRO A 238 -16.10 15.73 -7.75
N GLY A 239 -15.45 14.61 -7.46
CA GLY A 239 -14.41 14.00 -8.30
C GLY A 239 -14.98 13.22 -9.49
#